data_5147b7477ae70995e0c8b437b44bc4d0
#
_entry.id   5147b7477ae70995e0c8b437b44bc4d0
#
_cell.length_a   1.000
_cell.length_b   1.000
_cell.length_c   1.000
_cell.angle_alpha   90.00
_cell.angle_beta   90.00
_cell.angle_gamma   90.00
#
_symmetry.space_group_name_H-M   'P 1'
#
loop_
_entity.id
_entity.type
_entity.pdbx_description
1 polymer ?
#
loop_
_entity_poly.entity_id
_entity_poly.type
_entity_poly.pdbx_seq_one_letter_code
_entity_poly.pdbx_strand_id
1 'polypeptide(L)'
;PICDQGGECELQDLAQGFGRDVSRFAERKRVVKDKNIGPLVSTDMTRCIQCTRCVRFGQEVAGLQELGTIGRGEYMQISTYVERSIRHELSANIIDLCPVGALNNKPYRYRARAWEMTQHPLVSPHDCTGTNLYGHVLRGRLMRVVPRENEAINETWIADRDRFSCEGLYSQDRAHRPMVRESGTWREVDWETALEVAARGLRKIARESGAGQLGFLVSPAATLEEAYLAGRIARGLGSGNVDYRLRRIDFRDQTGDPPAPLLGCSIADLELAAAVLVVGS
;
A
#
# COMPACT_ATOMS: atom_id res chain seq x y z
N PRO A 1 22.20 -6.44 -16.03
CA PRO A 1 20.92 -7.13 -15.75
C PRO A 1 19.83 -6.69 -16.71
N ILE A 2 19.08 -7.67 -17.23
CA ILE A 2 18.02 -7.46 -18.22
C ILE A 2 16.61 -7.55 -17.64
N CYS A 3 16.46 -7.76 -16.33
CA CYS A 3 15.19 -7.75 -15.62
C CYS A 3 15.18 -6.74 -14.48
N ASP A 4 14.01 -6.44 -13.94
CA ASP A 4 13.83 -5.45 -12.86
C ASP A 4 14.48 -5.83 -11.54
N GLN A 5 14.77 -7.11 -11.33
CA GLN A 5 15.42 -7.58 -10.12
C GLN A 5 16.91 -7.19 -10.03
N GLY A 6 17.48 -6.64 -11.11
CA GLY A 6 18.89 -6.21 -11.12
C GLY A 6 19.19 -5.19 -10.01
N GLY A 7 20.15 -5.51 -9.13
CA GLY A 7 20.47 -4.75 -7.91
C GLY A 7 19.75 -5.18 -6.65
N GLU A 8 18.73 -6.05 -6.78
CA GLU A 8 17.95 -6.67 -5.67
C GLU A 8 17.85 -8.19 -5.85
N CYS A 9 18.75 -8.81 -6.63
CA CYS A 9 18.66 -10.21 -7.03
C CYS A 9 19.64 -11.06 -6.20
N GLU A 10 19.14 -11.89 -5.32
CA GLU A 10 19.96 -12.81 -4.51
C GLU A 10 20.86 -13.71 -5.37
N LEU A 11 20.35 -14.21 -6.51
CA LEU A 11 21.12 -15.03 -7.42
C LEU A 11 22.28 -14.25 -8.05
N GLN A 12 22.05 -12.99 -8.44
CA GLN A 12 23.08 -12.12 -9.01
C GLN A 12 24.17 -11.82 -7.97
N ASP A 13 23.78 -11.50 -6.76
CA ASP A 13 24.72 -11.19 -5.68
C ASP A 13 25.59 -12.40 -5.33
N LEU A 14 25.00 -13.59 -5.22
CA LEU A 14 25.74 -14.84 -5.00
C LEU A 14 26.65 -15.19 -6.20
N ALA A 15 26.17 -14.99 -7.42
CA ALA A 15 26.99 -15.25 -8.61
C ALA A 15 28.17 -14.27 -8.71
N GLN A 16 27.99 -13.02 -8.31
CA GLN A 16 29.04 -12.00 -8.30
C GLN A 16 30.05 -12.24 -7.17
N GLY A 17 29.57 -12.62 -5.99
CA GLY A 17 30.42 -12.85 -4.82
C GLY A 17 31.23 -14.15 -4.87
N PHE A 18 30.65 -15.22 -5.40
CA PHE A 18 31.20 -16.58 -5.31
C PHE A 18 31.33 -17.29 -6.66
N GLY A 19 30.77 -16.75 -7.71
CA GLY A 19 30.72 -17.36 -9.03
C GLY A 19 31.65 -16.73 -10.07
N ARG A 20 31.30 -16.94 -11.33
CA ARG A 20 31.93 -16.37 -12.50
C ARG A 20 30.88 -15.65 -13.36
N ASP A 21 31.31 -14.70 -14.16
CA ASP A 21 30.46 -13.96 -15.11
C ASP A 21 30.08 -14.77 -16.36
N VAL A 22 30.76 -15.88 -16.62
CA VAL A 22 30.56 -16.74 -17.80
C VAL A 22 29.91 -18.07 -17.38
N SER A 23 28.78 -18.40 -18.02
CA SER A 23 28.13 -19.70 -17.83
C SER A 23 28.97 -20.83 -18.44
N ARG A 24 29.14 -21.91 -17.68
CA ARG A 24 29.75 -23.17 -18.15
C ARG A 24 28.74 -24.14 -18.76
N PHE A 25 27.44 -23.82 -18.67
CA PHE A 25 26.39 -24.67 -19.21
C PHE A 25 26.32 -24.51 -20.73
N ALA A 26 26.67 -25.55 -21.45
CA ALA A 26 26.74 -25.61 -22.91
C ALA A 26 25.53 -26.25 -23.57
N GLU A 27 24.67 -26.91 -22.78
CA GLU A 27 23.49 -27.60 -23.25
C GLU A 27 22.36 -26.63 -23.59
N ARG A 28 21.27 -27.15 -24.17
CA ARG A 28 20.08 -26.37 -24.50
C ARG A 28 19.48 -25.77 -23.23
N LYS A 29 19.46 -24.46 -23.14
CA LYS A 29 18.84 -23.74 -22.01
C LYS A 29 17.31 -23.90 -22.05
N ARG A 30 16.72 -24.14 -20.91
CA ARG A 30 15.27 -24.23 -20.73
C ARG A 30 14.62 -22.86 -21.02
N VAL A 31 13.47 -22.89 -21.70
CA VAL A 31 12.58 -21.75 -21.87
C VAL A 31 11.21 -22.14 -21.37
N VAL A 32 10.61 -21.29 -20.53
CA VAL A 32 9.27 -21.50 -19.99
C VAL A 32 8.39 -20.36 -20.49
N LYS A 33 7.20 -20.70 -20.98
CA LYS A 33 6.23 -19.70 -21.41
C LYS A 33 5.71 -18.92 -20.21
N ASP A 34 5.71 -17.61 -20.34
CA ASP A 34 5.14 -16.74 -19.31
C ASP A 34 3.62 -16.86 -19.28
N LYS A 35 3.08 -16.87 -18.06
CA LYS A 35 1.65 -16.96 -17.83
C LYS A 35 1.18 -15.65 -17.19
N ASN A 36 0.05 -15.12 -17.66
CA ASN A 36 -0.58 -13.98 -17.01
C ASN A 36 -1.27 -14.45 -15.71
N ILE A 37 -0.74 -14.05 -14.56
CA ILE A 37 -1.27 -14.42 -13.24
C ILE A 37 -2.07 -13.28 -12.58
N GLY A 38 -2.27 -12.18 -13.29
CA GLY A 38 -3.07 -11.05 -12.81
C GLY A 38 -2.53 -9.68 -13.23
N PRO A 39 -3.16 -8.61 -12.77
CA PRO A 39 -2.77 -7.24 -13.14
C PRO A 39 -1.56 -6.73 -12.37
N LEU A 40 -1.25 -7.28 -11.19
CA LEU A 40 -0.27 -6.74 -10.25
C LEU A 40 1.12 -7.35 -10.39
N VAL A 41 1.19 -8.64 -10.72
CA VAL A 41 2.45 -9.38 -10.80
C VAL A 41 2.73 -9.79 -12.24
N SER A 42 3.91 -9.43 -12.74
CA SER A 42 4.41 -9.90 -14.03
C SER A 42 5.28 -11.14 -13.84
N THR A 43 5.17 -12.08 -14.75
CA THR A 43 5.93 -13.32 -14.75
C THR A 43 7.03 -13.29 -15.82
N ASP A 44 8.16 -13.92 -15.50
CA ASP A 44 9.23 -14.27 -16.41
C ASP A 44 9.82 -15.60 -15.94
N MET A 45 9.05 -16.67 -16.21
CA MET A 45 9.26 -17.96 -15.57
C MET A 45 10.49 -18.72 -16.07
N THR A 46 11.11 -18.27 -17.14
CA THR A 46 12.44 -18.75 -17.57
C THR A 46 13.52 -18.45 -16.53
N ARG A 47 13.34 -17.40 -15.70
CA ARG A 47 14.25 -17.01 -14.61
C ARG A 47 13.97 -17.72 -13.29
N CYS A 48 12.88 -18.49 -13.21
CA CYS A 48 12.48 -19.19 -11.99
C CYS A 48 13.50 -20.27 -11.61
N ILE A 49 13.97 -20.24 -10.36
CA ILE A 49 14.89 -21.24 -9.79
C ILE A 49 14.16 -22.35 -9.00
N GLN A 50 12.85 -22.42 -9.09
CA GLN A 50 11.97 -23.41 -8.43
C GLN A 50 12.16 -23.48 -6.90
N CYS A 51 12.49 -22.39 -6.24
CA CYS A 51 12.67 -22.32 -4.80
C CYS A 51 11.37 -22.50 -4.00
N THR A 52 10.22 -22.42 -4.64
CA THR A 52 8.85 -22.56 -4.09
C THR A 52 8.45 -21.55 -3.02
N ARG A 53 9.23 -20.51 -2.74
CA ARG A 53 8.89 -19.47 -1.75
C ARG A 53 7.50 -18.88 -1.98
N CYS A 54 7.15 -18.55 -3.23
CA CYS A 54 5.84 -18.00 -3.60
C CYS A 54 4.68 -18.99 -3.38
N VAL A 55 4.89 -20.29 -3.59
CA VAL A 55 3.90 -21.33 -3.33
C VAL A 55 3.67 -21.49 -1.83
N ARG A 56 4.76 -21.58 -1.07
CA ARG A 56 4.73 -21.70 0.38
C ARG A 56 4.09 -20.48 1.05
N PHE A 57 4.38 -19.27 0.57
CA PHE A 57 3.72 -18.06 1.04
C PHE A 57 2.19 -18.18 0.91
N GLY A 58 1.70 -18.59 -0.27
CA GLY A 58 0.27 -18.78 -0.47
C GLY A 58 -0.35 -19.79 0.50
N GLN A 59 0.33 -20.89 0.76
CA GLN A 59 -0.15 -21.95 1.65
C GLN A 59 -0.04 -21.64 3.14
N GLU A 60 1.09 -21.08 3.56
CA GLU A 60 1.46 -20.97 4.98
C GLU A 60 1.11 -19.60 5.57
N VAL A 61 1.16 -18.53 4.78
CA VAL A 61 0.91 -17.16 5.24
C VAL A 61 -0.45 -16.65 4.77
N ALA A 62 -0.72 -16.67 3.45
CA ALA A 62 -1.98 -16.17 2.92
C ALA A 62 -3.16 -17.13 3.12
N GLY A 63 -2.90 -18.40 3.42
CA GLY A 63 -3.94 -19.42 3.57
C GLY A 63 -4.68 -19.78 2.28
N LEU A 64 -4.13 -19.40 1.11
CA LEU A 64 -4.74 -19.56 -0.20
C LEU A 64 -3.76 -20.23 -1.17
N GLN A 65 -4.19 -21.34 -1.75
CA GLN A 65 -3.37 -22.15 -2.66
C GLN A 65 -3.65 -21.82 -4.12
N GLU A 66 -3.32 -20.59 -4.55
CA GLU A 66 -3.52 -20.16 -5.94
C GLU A 66 -2.31 -20.49 -6.85
N LEU A 67 -1.11 -20.55 -6.27
CA LEU A 67 0.10 -21.01 -6.95
C LEU A 67 0.43 -22.46 -6.53
N GLY A 68 0.98 -23.21 -7.47
CA GLY A 68 1.42 -24.56 -7.24
C GLY A 68 2.57 -24.96 -8.16
N THR A 69 3.08 -26.18 -7.96
CA THR A 69 4.09 -26.79 -8.81
C THR A 69 3.42 -27.72 -9.80
N ILE A 70 3.74 -27.60 -11.09
CA ILE A 70 3.25 -28.47 -12.16
C ILE A 70 4.46 -29.19 -12.76
N GLY A 71 4.29 -30.50 -13.03
CA GLY A 71 5.38 -31.32 -13.53
C GLY A 71 6.39 -31.74 -12.45
N ARG A 72 7.48 -32.34 -12.87
CA ARG A 72 8.57 -32.81 -11.99
C ARG A 72 9.92 -32.76 -12.70
N GLY A 73 11.00 -32.81 -11.91
CA GLY A 73 12.38 -32.76 -12.41
C GLY A 73 12.62 -31.49 -13.22
N GLU A 74 13.25 -31.61 -14.38
CA GLU A 74 13.53 -30.49 -15.27
C GLU A 74 12.29 -29.81 -15.87
N TYR A 75 11.16 -30.47 -15.86
CA TYR A 75 9.87 -29.93 -16.34
C TYR A 75 9.02 -29.27 -15.26
N MET A 76 9.51 -29.23 -14.01
CA MET A 76 8.78 -28.56 -12.93
C MET A 76 8.62 -27.07 -13.21
N GLN A 77 7.40 -26.56 -13.04
CA GLN A 77 7.05 -25.15 -13.25
C GLN A 77 6.20 -24.67 -12.09
N ILE A 78 6.41 -23.41 -11.70
CA ILE A 78 5.50 -22.70 -10.81
C ILE A 78 4.43 -22.04 -11.67
N SER A 79 3.17 -22.29 -11.36
CA SER A 79 2.04 -21.77 -12.13
C SER A 79 0.76 -21.75 -11.31
N THR A 80 -0.24 -21.01 -11.79
CA THR A 80 -1.61 -21.11 -11.27
C THR A 80 -2.29 -22.32 -11.90
N TYR A 81 -3.23 -22.92 -11.15
CA TYR A 81 -4.08 -23.97 -11.72
C TYR A 81 -5.12 -23.33 -12.68
N VAL A 82 -5.25 -23.86 -13.88
CA VAL A 82 -6.28 -23.49 -14.88
C VAL A 82 -6.42 -21.97 -15.07
N GLU A 83 -5.46 -21.30 -15.65
CA GLU A 83 -5.54 -19.87 -16.04
C GLU A 83 -6.23 -18.89 -15.05
N ARG A 84 -6.27 -19.24 -13.78
CA ARG A 84 -6.77 -18.35 -12.73
C ARG A 84 -5.74 -17.27 -12.42
N SER A 85 -6.24 -16.06 -12.13
CA SER A 85 -5.42 -14.99 -11.58
C SER A 85 -5.28 -15.14 -10.06
N ILE A 86 -4.16 -14.71 -9.53
CA ILE A 86 -3.98 -14.50 -8.08
C ILE A 86 -4.80 -13.26 -7.69
N ARG A 87 -5.67 -13.37 -6.69
CA ARG A 87 -6.65 -12.32 -6.39
C ARG A 87 -6.77 -11.96 -4.91
N HIS A 88 -5.98 -12.55 -4.04
CA HIS A 88 -6.02 -12.20 -2.61
C HIS A 88 -5.25 -10.91 -2.32
N GLU A 89 -5.60 -10.23 -1.25
CA GLU A 89 -5.07 -8.90 -0.88
C GLU A 89 -3.57 -8.87 -0.52
N LEU A 90 -2.95 -10.02 -0.32
CA LEU A 90 -1.53 -10.15 -0.04
C LEU A 90 -0.73 -10.64 -1.26
N SER A 91 -1.36 -10.70 -2.43
CA SER A 91 -0.82 -11.38 -3.62
C SER A 91 0.55 -10.87 -4.06
N ALA A 92 0.78 -9.58 -3.97
CA ALA A 92 2.02 -8.96 -4.44
C ALA A 92 3.23 -9.14 -3.51
N ASN A 93 3.07 -9.73 -2.31
CA ASN A 93 4.21 -10.07 -1.48
C ASN A 93 5.13 -11.12 -2.12
N ILE A 94 4.61 -11.90 -3.07
CA ILE A 94 5.43 -12.84 -3.84
C ILE A 94 6.50 -12.13 -4.70
N ILE A 95 6.35 -10.84 -4.95
CA ILE A 95 7.36 -10.03 -5.65
C ILE A 95 8.62 -9.89 -4.79
N ASP A 96 8.44 -9.54 -3.51
CA ASP A 96 9.56 -9.36 -2.58
C ASP A 96 10.18 -10.69 -2.17
N LEU A 97 9.36 -11.74 -2.09
CA LEU A 97 9.81 -13.10 -1.77
C LEU A 97 10.60 -13.77 -2.90
N CYS A 98 10.40 -13.36 -4.13
CA CYS A 98 11.07 -13.96 -5.27
C CYS A 98 12.55 -13.55 -5.30
N PRO A 99 13.51 -14.49 -5.08
CA PRO A 99 14.92 -14.16 -5.02
C PRO A 99 15.54 -13.80 -6.36
N VAL A 100 14.74 -13.92 -7.43
CA VAL A 100 15.17 -13.68 -8.82
C VAL A 100 14.09 -12.91 -9.58
N GLY A 101 14.39 -12.41 -10.76
CA GLY A 101 13.46 -11.65 -11.58
C GLY A 101 12.38 -12.47 -12.28
N ALA A 102 11.89 -13.56 -11.63
CA ALA A 102 10.80 -14.38 -12.18
C ALA A 102 9.41 -13.81 -11.90
N LEU A 103 9.23 -13.13 -10.75
CA LEU A 103 8.01 -12.44 -10.36
C LEU A 103 8.37 -10.99 -10.06
N ASN A 104 7.76 -10.05 -10.77
CA ASN A 104 8.08 -8.64 -10.67
C ASN A 104 6.81 -7.80 -10.54
N ASN A 105 6.97 -6.60 -9.98
CA ASN A 105 5.91 -5.61 -9.89
C ASN A 105 5.51 -5.15 -11.31
N LYS A 106 4.31 -5.52 -11.76
CA LYS A 106 3.85 -5.27 -13.14
C LYS A 106 3.64 -3.78 -13.45
N PRO A 107 2.98 -2.98 -12.59
CA PRO A 107 2.84 -1.54 -12.79
C PRO A 107 4.17 -0.77 -12.79
N TYR A 108 5.13 -1.21 -11.98
CA TYR A 108 6.44 -0.57 -11.84
C TYR A 108 7.46 -1.05 -12.88
N ARG A 109 7.21 -2.15 -13.56
CA ARG A 109 8.17 -2.84 -14.44
C ARG A 109 8.91 -1.90 -15.39
N TYR A 110 10.25 -1.96 -15.39
CA TYR A 110 11.18 -1.18 -16.24
C TYR A 110 11.14 0.35 -16.03
N ARG A 111 10.65 0.84 -14.88
CA ARG A 111 10.56 2.28 -14.63
C ARG A 111 11.81 2.88 -14.00
N ALA A 112 12.46 2.17 -13.08
CA ALA A 112 13.69 2.61 -12.40
C ALA A 112 14.46 1.43 -11.82
N ARG A 113 15.71 1.69 -11.41
CA ARG A 113 16.55 0.77 -10.68
C ARG A 113 16.55 1.10 -9.18
N ALA A 114 16.74 0.09 -8.33
CA ALA A 114 16.72 0.27 -6.88
C ALA A 114 17.75 1.32 -6.42
N TRP A 115 18.96 1.28 -6.96
CA TRP A 115 20.06 2.21 -6.61
C TRP A 115 19.85 3.65 -7.11
N GLU A 116 18.90 3.92 -7.98
CA GLU A 116 18.59 5.27 -8.46
C GLU A 116 17.63 6.01 -7.52
N MET A 117 16.99 5.29 -6.61
CA MET A 117 15.92 5.80 -5.77
C MET A 117 16.39 6.09 -4.35
N THR A 118 15.80 7.11 -3.75
CA THR A 118 15.89 7.35 -2.30
C THR A 118 14.74 6.63 -1.59
N GLN A 119 15.01 6.15 -0.38
CA GLN A 119 14.08 5.38 0.43
C GLN A 119 13.58 6.22 1.60
N HIS A 120 12.27 6.34 1.75
CA HIS A 120 11.65 7.12 2.82
C HIS A 120 10.69 6.26 3.64
N PRO A 121 10.80 6.26 4.98
CA PRO A 121 9.88 5.51 5.82
C PRO A 121 8.48 6.13 5.79
N LEU A 122 7.47 5.26 5.71
CA LEU A 122 6.06 5.62 5.69
C LEU A 122 5.28 4.69 6.60
N VAL A 123 4.07 5.07 6.93
CA VAL A 123 3.05 4.22 7.55
C VAL A 123 1.84 4.18 6.63
N SER A 124 1.17 3.03 6.54
CA SER A 124 -0.03 2.89 5.70
C SER A 124 -1.11 3.91 6.10
N PRO A 125 -1.67 4.66 5.14
CA PRO A 125 -2.77 5.58 5.41
C PRO A 125 -4.16 4.92 5.30
N HIS A 126 -4.23 3.61 5.06
CA HIS A 126 -5.47 2.94 4.67
C HIS A 126 -6.24 2.32 5.81
N ASP A 127 -5.57 2.04 6.92
CA ASP A 127 -6.19 1.44 8.10
C ASP A 127 -5.46 1.86 9.39
N CYS A 128 -5.95 1.38 10.52
CA CYS A 128 -5.40 1.71 11.84
C CYS A 128 -4.31 0.71 12.32
N THR A 129 -3.92 -0.27 11.50
CA THR A 129 -2.94 -1.29 11.88
C THR A 129 -1.54 -0.69 12.06
N GLY A 130 -1.25 0.37 11.30
CA GLY A 130 0.05 1.04 11.36
C GLY A 130 1.14 0.32 10.57
N THR A 131 0.75 -0.41 9.52
CA THR A 131 1.68 -1.15 8.64
C THR A 131 2.84 -0.28 8.19
N ASN A 132 4.05 -0.75 8.42
CA ASN A 132 5.29 -0.04 8.12
C ASN A 132 5.71 -0.27 6.66
N LEU A 133 6.05 0.83 5.99
CA LEU A 133 6.33 0.87 4.56
C LEU A 133 7.59 1.68 4.26
N TYR A 134 8.17 1.45 3.09
CA TYR A 134 9.11 2.37 2.46
C TYR A 134 8.56 2.88 1.14
N GLY A 135 8.57 4.19 0.95
CA GLY A 135 8.36 4.83 -0.33
C GLY A 135 9.70 5.02 -1.06
N HIS A 136 9.81 4.49 -2.27
CA HIS A 136 10.98 4.69 -3.14
C HIS A 136 10.73 5.85 -4.09
N VAL A 137 11.55 6.89 -3.97
CA VAL A 137 11.40 8.16 -4.71
C VAL A 137 12.52 8.34 -5.70
N LEU A 138 12.19 8.69 -6.93
CA LEU A 138 13.13 9.10 -7.98
C LEU A 138 12.76 10.49 -8.49
N ARG A 139 13.68 11.44 -8.41
CA ARG A 139 13.50 12.82 -8.90
C ARG A 139 12.20 13.47 -8.40
N GLY A 140 11.90 13.30 -7.10
CA GLY A 140 10.70 13.85 -6.48
C GLY A 140 9.39 13.11 -6.80
N ARG A 141 9.45 11.98 -7.51
CA ARG A 141 8.30 11.14 -7.81
C ARG A 141 8.36 9.83 -7.03
N LEU A 142 7.28 9.49 -6.33
CA LEU A 142 7.13 8.19 -5.70
C LEU A 142 6.92 7.13 -6.79
N MET A 143 7.85 6.19 -6.88
CA MET A 143 7.89 5.18 -7.94
C MET A 143 7.25 3.86 -7.54
N ARG A 144 7.46 3.42 -6.29
CA ARG A 144 6.88 2.20 -5.72
C ARG A 144 6.85 2.28 -4.19
N VAL A 145 6.02 1.46 -3.58
CA VAL A 145 6.00 1.21 -2.14
C VAL A 145 6.38 -0.24 -1.89
N VAL A 146 7.23 -0.46 -0.89
CA VAL A 146 7.71 -1.79 -0.47
C VAL A 146 7.55 -1.94 1.04
N PRO A 147 7.50 -3.17 1.58
CA PRO A 147 7.41 -3.36 3.02
C PRO A 147 8.65 -2.84 3.75
N ARG A 148 8.41 -2.33 4.95
CA ARG A 148 9.42 -2.09 5.96
C ARG A 148 9.20 -3.07 7.08
N GLU A 149 10.24 -3.83 7.41
CA GLU A 149 10.21 -4.82 8.48
C GLU A 149 9.84 -4.20 9.83
N ASN A 150 8.85 -4.77 10.48
CA ASN A 150 8.46 -4.48 11.85
C ASN A 150 7.75 -5.71 12.44
N GLU A 151 8.50 -6.52 13.19
CA GLU A 151 8.02 -7.76 13.80
C GLU A 151 6.77 -7.58 14.67
N ALA A 152 6.60 -6.42 15.30
CA ALA A 152 5.47 -6.15 16.20
C ALA A 152 4.15 -5.83 15.47
N ILE A 153 4.20 -5.48 14.18
CA ILE A 153 3.03 -4.96 13.47
C ILE A 153 2.74 -5.75 12.19
N ASN A 154 3.64 -5.73 11.23
CA ASN A 154 3.42 -6.32 9.90
C ASN A 154 4.48 -7.32 9.50
N GLU A 155 5.40 -7.66 10.42
CA GLU A 155 6.58 -8.45 10.07
C GLU A 155 7.25 -7.87 8.80
N THR A 156 7.05 -8.51 7.66
CA THR A 156 7.54 -8.04 6.35
C THR A 156 6.43 -8.04 5.29
N TRP A 157 5.17 -8.18 5.70
CA TRP A 157 4.03 -8.30 4.80
C TRP A 157 3.29 -6.97 4.65
N ILE A 158 2.79 -6.70 3.44
CA ILE A 158 1.93 -5.55 3.16
C ILE A 158 0.76 -5.94 2.26
N ALA A 159 -0.36 -5.26 2.41
CA ALA A 159 -1.49 -5.45 1.53
C ALA A 159 -1.22 -4.88 0.13
N ASP A 160 -1.84 -5.46 -0.89
CA ASP A 160 -1.74 -4.97 -2.27
C ASP A 160 -2.24 -3.53 -2.38
N ARG A 161 -3.24 -3.15 -1.60
CA ARG A 161 -3.71 -1.78 -1.47
C ARG A 161 -2.59 -0.83 -1.05
N ASP A 162 -1.79 -1.19 -0.05
CA ASP A 162 -0.66 -0.37 0.43
C ASP A 162 0.43 -0.23 -0.62
N ARG A 163 0.68 -1.30 -1.36
CA ARG A 163 1.70 -1.33 -2.41
C ARG A 163 1.35 -0.49 -3.62
N PHE A 164 0.09 -0.48 -4.05
CA PHE A 164 -0.31 0.07 -5.35
C PHE A 164 -1.14 1.35 -5.27
N SER A 165 -1.69 1.72 -4.13
CA SER A 165 -2.50 2.94 -3.97
C SER A 165 -1.74 4.22 -4.32
N CYS A 166 -0.41 4.20 -4.23
CA CYS A 166 0.44 5.33 -4.59
C CYS A 166 0.30 5.75 -6.07
N GLU A 167 -0.18 4.88 -6.95
CA GLU A 167 -0.43 5.23 -8.35
C GLU A 167 -1.53 6.29 -8.49
N GLY A 168 -2.50 6.32 -7.58
CA GLY A 168 -3.53 7.36 -7.51
C GLY A 168 -3.01 8.77 -7.28
N LEU A 169 -1.77 8.93 -6.77
CA LEU A 169 -1.14 10.25 -6.62
C LEU A 169 -0.94 10.97 -7.96
N TYR A 170 -0.85 10.22 -9.05
CA TYR A 170 -0.56 10.74 -10.39
C TYR A 170 -1.74 10.60 -11.35
N SER A 171 -2.93 10.32 -10.82
CA SER A 171 -4.16 10.28 -11.60
C SER A 171 -4.49 11.66 -12.17
N GLN A 172 -5.00 11.71 -13.39
CA GLN A 172 -5.34 12.96 -14.08
C GLN A 172 -6.50 13.71 -13.41
N ASP A 173 -7.39 12.99 -12.72
CA ASP A 173 -8.55 13.55 -11.99
C ASP A 173 -8.17 14.05 -10.59
N ARG A 174 -6.93 13.88 -10.16
CA ARG A 174 -6.45 14.41 -8.89
C ARG A 174 -6.22 15.92 -9.00
N ALA A 175 -6.79 16.69 -8.09
CA ALA A 175 -6.49 18.12 -7.95
C ALA A 175 -5.05 18.30 -7.42
N HIS A 176 -4.15 18.83 -8.25
CA HIS A 176 -2.76 19.08 -7.89
C HIS A 176 -2.51 20.49 -7.35
N ARG A 177 -3.45 21.39 -7.58
CA ARG A 177 -3.43 22.80 -7.14
C ARG A 177 -4.76 23.17 -6.52
N PRO A 178 -4.78 24.17 -5.62
CA PRO A 178 -6.03 24.71 -5.11
C PRO A 178 -6.89 25.26 -6.24
N MET A 179 -8.19 25.10 -6.12
CA MET A 179 -9.15 25.59 -7.10
C MET A 179 -10.28 26.35 -6.41
N VAL A 180 -10.67 27.49 -6.98
CA VAL A 180 -11.80 28.28 -6.53
C VAL A 180 -12.86 28.33 -7.64
N ARG A 181 -14.13 28.19 -7.26
CA ARG A 181 -15.26 28.27 -8.18
C ARG A 181 -15.79 29.71 -8.22
N GLU A 182 -15.62 30.37 -9.36
CA GLU A 182 -16.12 31.71 -9.61
C GLU A 182 -17.11 31.67 -10.78
N SER A 183 -18.30 32.22 -10.60
CA SER A 183 -19.36 32.26 -11.62
C SER A 183 -19.62 30.88 -12.30
N GLY A 184 -19.56 29.82 -11.53
CA GLY A 184 -19.81 28.47 -12.04
C GLY A 184 -18.59 27.74 -12.64
N THR A 185 -17.47 28.43 -12.88
CA THR A 185 -16.25 27.88 -13.47
C THR A 185 -15.17 27.68 -12.42
N TRP A 186 -14.47 26.53 -12.47
CA TRP A 186 -13.32 26.26 -11.62
C TRP A 186 -12.07 26.92 -12.20
N ARG A 187 -11.33 27.64 -11.33
CA ARG A 187 -10.06 28.30 -11.66
C ARG A 187 -8.98 27.85 -10.68
N GLU A 188 -7.82 27.48 -11.18
CA GLU A 188 -6.65 27.25 -10.36
C GLU A 188 -6.16 28.56 -9.74
N VAL A 189 -5.79 28.51 -8.47
CA VAL A 189 -5.28 29.64 -7.69
C VAL A 189 -4.09 29.21 -6.84
N ASP A 190 -3.34 30.16 -6.28
CA ASP A 190 -2.35 29.89 -5.26
C ASP A 190 -2.99 29.55 -3.90
N TRP A 191 -2.19 29.04 -2.99
CA TRP A 191 -2.64 28.65 -1.65
C TRP A 191 -3.16 29.83 -0.84
N GLU A 192 -2.54 31.01 -0.95
CA GLU A 192 -2.93 32.20 -0.20
C GLU A 192 -4.35 32.62 -0.59
N THR A 193 -4.61 32.76 -1.88
CA THR A 193 -5.94 33.07 -2.42
C THR A 193 -6.99 32.04 -2.01
N ALA A 194 -6.64 30.72 -2.10
CA ALA A 194 -7.58 29.67 -1.73
C ALA A 194 -7.95 29.72 -0.24
N LEU A 195 -6.96 29.90 0.63
CA LEU A 195 -7.17 29.99 2.08
C LEU A 195 -7.96 31.24 2.47
N GLU A 196 -7.71 32.38 1.82
CA GLU A 196 -8.50 33.59 2.05
C GLU A 196 -9.97 33.40 1.67
N VAL A 197 -10.24 32.81 0.50
CA VAL A 197 -11.61 32.55 0.04
C VAL A 197 -12.32 31.60 0.99
N ALA A 198 -11.65 30.49 1.40
CA ALA A 198 -12.20 29.52 2.34
C ALA A 198 -12.47 30.16 3.72
N ALA A 199 -11.51 30.89 4.29
CA ALA A 199 -11.66 31.54 5.58
C ALA A 199 -12.77 32.61 5.58
N ARG A 200 -12.87 33.38 4.51
CA ARG A 200 -13.93 34.39 4.32
C ARG A 200 -15.30 33.72 4.24
N GLY A 201 -15.43 32.65 3.45
CA GLY A 201 -16.67 31.90 3.30
C GLY A 201 -17.15 31.29 4.63
N LEU A 202 -16.27 30.62 5.35
CA LEU A 202 -16.59 30.02 6.65
C LEU A 202 -17.00 31.05 7.69
N ARG A 203 -16.25 32.17 7.80
CA ARG A 203 -16.60 33.27 8.71
C ARG A 203 -17.93 33.93 8.34
N LYS A 204 -18.22 34.08 7.05
CA LYS A 204 -19.50 34.61 6.58
C LYS A 204 -20.65 33.74 7.06
N ILE A 205 -20.60 32.43 6.82
CA ILE A 205 -21.64 31.50 7.26
C ILE A 205 -21.81 31.52 8.77
N ALA A 206 -20.70 31.49 9.54
CA ALA A 206 -20.75 31.55 11.00
C ALA A 206 -21.44 32.80 11.53
N ARG A 207 -21.24 33.96 10.87
CA ARG A 207 -21.83 35.25 11.28
C ARG A 207 -23.27 35.43 10.84
N GLU A 208 -23.61 35.06 9.58
CA GLU A 208 -24.90 35.32 8.98
C GLU A 208 -25.95 34.23 9.28
N SER A 209 -25.51 32.97 9.32
CA SER A 209 -26.39 31.81 9.48
C SER A 209 -26.22 31.09 10.82
N GLY A 210 -25.16 31.46 11.56
CA GLY A 210 -24.82 30.84 12.83
C GLY A 210 -23.80 29.71 12.68
N ALA A 211 -22.93 29.57 13.68
CA ALA A 211 -21.83 28.58 13.67
C ALA A 211 -22.32 27.12 13.62
N GLY A 212 -23.54 26.84 14.12
CA GLY A 212 -24.19 25.52 14.06
C GLY A 212 -24.48 25.03 12.64
N GLN A 213 -24.44 25.92 11.63
CA GLN A 213 -24.59 25.55 10.22
C GLN A 213 -23.29 25.07 9.56
N LEU A 214 -22.17 25.14 10.32
CA LEU A 214 -20.88 24.59 9.87
C LEU A 214 -20.70 23.18 10.43
N GLY A 215 -20.38 22.23 9.54
CA GLY A 215 -20.00 20.87 9.89
C GLY A 215 -18.61 20.52 9.32
N PHE A 216 -17.84 19.78 10.10
CA PHE A 216 -16.51 19.31 9.74
C PHE A 216 -16.52 17.78 9.73
N LEU A 217 -16.38 17.19 8.55
CA LEU A 217 -16.21 15.74 8.38
C LEU A 217 -14.75 15.46 8.06
N VAL A 218 -14.02 14.87 9.01
CA VAL A 218 -12.60 14.56 8.89
C VAL A 218 -12.45 13.13 8.41
N SER A 219 -11.51 12.87 7.52
CA SER A 219 -11.19 11.50 7.10
C SER A 219 -10.68 10.68 8.30
N PRO A 220 -11.12 9.42 8.48
CA PRO A 220 -10.51 8.53 9.48
C PRO A 220 -9.04 8.21 9.20
N ALA A 221 -8.57 8.42 7.97
CA ALA A 221 -7.18 8.29 7.56
C ALA A 221 -6.37 9.60 7.65
N ALA A 222 -6.97 10.66 8.23
CA ALA A 222 -6.26 11.92 8.47
C ALA A 222 -5.17 11.73 9.53
N THR A 223 -4.09 12.52 9.43
CA THR A 223 -3.07 12.53 10.47
C THR A 223 -3.61 13.14 11.77
N LEU A 224 -2.94 12.87 12.88
CA LEU A 224 -3.29 13.46 14.18
C LEU A 224 -3.30 15.00 14.12
N GLU A 225 -2.32 15.58 13.41
CA GLU A 225 -2.20 17.02 13.22
C GLU A 225 -3.36 17.60 12.42
N GLU A 226 -3.77 16.93 11.33
CA GLU A 226 -4.92 17.35 10.52
C GLU A 226 -6.22 17.30 11.32
N ALA A 227 -6.46 16.22 12.05
CA ALA A 227 -7.64 16.07 12.91
C ALA A 227 -7.66 17.13 14.02
N TYR A 228 -6.52 17.39 14.66
CA TYR A 228 -6.38 18.42 15.68
C TYR A 228 -6.66 19.82 15.13
N LEU A 229 -6.07 20.17 13.98
CA LEU A 229 -6.27 21.47 13.34
C LEU A 229 -7.71 21.66 12.88
N ALA A 230 -8.35 20.65 12.31
CA ALA A 230 -9.76 20.68 11.94
C ALA A 230 -10.65 20.96 13.15
N GLY A 231 -10.42 20.27 14.26
CA GLY A 231 -11.11 20.52 15.53
C GLY A 231 -10.86 21.92 16.09
N ARG A 232 -9.65 22.47 15.96
CA ARG A 232 -9.33 23.85 16.37
C ARG A 232 -10.04 24.88 15.52
N ILE A 233 -10.09 24.67 14.19
CA ILE A 233 -10.79 25.57 13.26
C ILE A 233 -12.30 25.58 13.57
N ALA A 234 -12.89 24.40 13.76
CA ALA A 234 -14.32 24.29 14.09
C ALA A 234 -14.65 25.05 15.36
N ARG A 235 -13.94 24.80 16.45
CA ARG A 235 -14.13 25.51 17.74
C ARG A 235 -13.87 27.01 17.65
N GLY A 236 -12.84 27.41 16.89
CA GLY A 236 -12.54 28.83 16.65
C GLY A 236 -13.63 29.59 15.89
N LEU A 237 -14.41 28.87 15.09
CA LEU A 237 -15.62 29.39 14.40
C LEU A 237 -16.90 29.26 15.25
N GLY A 238 -16.83 28.66 16.43
CA GLY A 238 -17.95 28.43 17.32
C GLY A 238 -18.80 27.19 16.97
N SER A 239 -18.33 26.31 16.07
CA SER A 239 -19.02 25.08 15.73
C SER A 239 -18.56 23.90 16.59
N GLY A 240 -19.50 23.12 17.11
CA GLY A 240 -19.29 21.83 17.75
C GLY A 240 -19.47 20.62 16.82
N ASN A 241 -19.83 20.85 15.55
CA ASN A 241 -20.17 19.80 14.60
C ASN A 241 -18.91 19.24 13.95
N VAL A 242 -18.20 18.36 14.61
CA VAL A 242 -17.02 17.66 14.08
C VAL A 242 -17.25 16.17 14.17
N ASP A 243 -17.12 15.47 13.05
CA ASP A 243 -17.22 14.01 12.97
C ASP A 243 -16.20 13.43 11.98
N TYR A 244 -15.89 12.14 12.14
CA TYR A 244 -15.01 11.37 11.26
C TYR A 244 -15.66 10.08 10.75
N ARG A 245 -16.91 9.83 11.16
CA ARG A 245 -17.64 8.58 10.89
C ARG A 245 -18.53 8.72 9.68
N LEU A 246 -18.45 7.78 8.77
CA LEU A 246 -19.30 7.72 7.59
C LEU A 246 -20.62 6.97 7.83
N ARG A 247 -20.76 6.28 8.97
CA ARG A 247 -21.93 5.48 9.33
C ARG A 247 -22.51 5.96 10.65
N ARG A 248 -23.82 5.78 10.81
CA ARG A 248 -24.48 6.05 12.08
C ARG A 248 -24.01 5.07 13.14
N ILE A 249 -23.57 5.59 14.29
CA ILE A 249 -23.14 4.83 15.46
C ILE A 249 -24.11 5.12 16.62
N ASP A 250 -24.34 4.13 17.45
CA ASP A 250 -25.06 4.29 18.69
C ASP A 250 -24.12 4.85 19.77
N PHE A 251 -24.52 5.95 20.40
CA PHE A 251 -23.70 6.66 21.40
C PHE A 251 -24.21 6.43 22.84
N ARG A 252 -25.21 5.60 23.06
CA ARG A 252 -25.88 5.50 24.35
C ARG A 252 -24.99 5.05 25.50
N ASP A 253 -23.97 4.24 25.21
CA ASP A 253 -23.13 3.58 26.22
C ASP A 253 -21.70 4.07 26.27
N GLN A 254 -21.40 5.22 25.69
CA GLN A 254 -20.03 5.75 25.59
C GLN A 254 -19.47 6.42 26.85
N THR A 255 -20.27 6.53 27.91
CA THR A 255 -19.86 7.24 29.13
C THR A 255 -18.69 6.58 29.86
N GLY A 256 -18.43 5.31 29.61
CA GLY A 256 -17.33 4.54 30.20
C GLY A 256 -16.16 4.27 29.24
N ASP A 257 -16.27 4.69 27.98
CA ASP A 257 -15.25 4.41 26.99
C ASP A 257 -14.03 5.30 27.18
N PRO A 258 -12.80 4.76 26.95
CA PRO A 258 -11.61 5.56 26.99
C PRO A 258 -11.63 6.64 25.88
N PRO A 259 -11.04 7.83 26.11
CA PRO A 259 -11.01 8.91 25.15
C PRO A 259 -10.35 8.54 23.81
N ALA A 260 -9.48 7.54 23.82
CA ALA A 260 -8.86 6.94 22.64
C ALA A 260 -9.09 5.43 22.69
N PRO A 261 -9.93 4.87 21.83
CA PRO A 261 -10.12 3.42 21.75
C PRO A 261 -8.84 2.78 21.20
N LEU A 262 -8.19 2.01 22.04
CA LEU A 262 -7.01 1.22 21.69
C LEU A 262 -7.39 -0.26 21.75
N LEU A 263 -6.64 -1.09 21.01
CA LEU A 263 -6.85 -2.55 21.03
C LEU A 263 -6.66 -3.13 22.44
N GLY A 264 -5.87 -2.49 23.30
CA GLY A 264 -5.62 -2.94 24.68
C GLY A 264 -4.58 -4.06 24.80
N CYS A 265 -4.10 -4.59 23.68
CA CYS A 265 -3.06 -5.61 23.60
C CYS A 265 -2.23 -5.37 22.33
N SER A 266 -1.08 -6.01 22.21
CA SER A 266 -0.32 -6.00 20.95
C SER A 266 -0.97 -6.92 19.91
N ILE A 267 -0.62 -6.74 18.63
CA ILE A 267 -1.10 -7.62 17.55
C ILE A 267 -0.62 -9.06 17.80
N ALA A 268 0.61 -9.25 18.28
CA ALA A 268 1.16 -10.55 18.63
C ALA A 268 0.39 -11.24 19.77
N ASP A 269 -0.17 -10.49 20.72
CA ASP A 269 -0.96 -11.05 21.83
C ASP A 269 -2.28 -11.69 21.36
N LEU A 270 -2.77 -11.32 20.16
CA LEU A 270 -3.98 -11.94 19.59
C LEU A 270 -3.80 -13.43 19.35
N GLU A 271 -2.59 -13.90 19.03
CA GLU A 271 -2.28 -15.33 18.85
C GLU A 271 -2.36 -16.11 20.17
N LEU A 272 -2.14 -15.41 21.29
CA LEU A 272 -2.17 -15.99 22.63
C LEU A 272 -3.57 -15.96 23.26
N ALA A 273 -4.52 -15.31 22.60
CA ALA A 273 -5.87 -15.17 23.12
C ALA A 273 -6.60 -16.53 23.12
N ALA A 274 -7.28 -16.86 24.23
CA ALA A 274 -8.08 -18.08 24.33
C ALA A 274 -9.25 -18.14 23.33
N ALA A 275 -9.78 -16.97 22.95
CA ALA A 275 -10.80 -16.80 21.92
C ALA A 275 -10.74 -15.41 21.32
N VAL A 276 -10.96 -15.31 20.01
CA VAL A 276 -11.05 -14.04 19.27
C VAL A 276 -12.37 -14.00 18.53
N LEU A 277 -13.14 -12.93 18.73
CA LEU A 277 -14.35 -12.66 17.97
C LEU A 277 -14.07 -11.55 16.95
N VAL A 278 -14.18 -11.87 15.67
CA VAL A 278 -14.03 -10.91 14.58
C VAL A 278 -15.39 -10.45 14.11
N VAL A 279 -15.63 -9.15 14.09
CA VAL A 279 -16.91 -8.55 13.68
C VAL A 279 -16.68 -7.54 12.58
N GLY A 280 -17.25 -7.78 11.39
CA GLY A 280 -17.26 -6.83 10.28
C GLY A 280 -15.90 -6.63 9.60
N SER A 281 -15.14 -7.67 9.48
CA SER A 281 -13.87 -7.67 8.74
C SER A 281 -14.09 -7.84 7.24
#